data_5b20431720a9fa23eab73035da4c3ea3
#
_entry.id   5b20431720a9fa23eab73035da4c3ea3
#
_cell.length_a   1.000
_cell.length_b   1.000
_cell.length_c   1.000
_cell.angle_alpha   90.00
_cell.angle_beta   90.00
_cell.angle_gamma   90.00
#
_symmetry.space_group_name_H-M   'P 1'
#
loop_
_entity.id
_entity.type
_entity.pdbx_description
1 polymer ?
#
loop_
_entity_poly.entity_id
_entity_poly.type
_entity_poly.pdbx_seq_one_letter_code
_entity_poly.pdbx_strand_id
1 'polypeptide(L)'
;MAEKTFRGRVVVGGAVSAKALVSHGGFNTLASYQQPLILKNVKAPCSDQNNPDLYKKPLQGAAICLPQTIGSTTGGMVLYNSAVIGCNPGALLFSNTIDSLAAAGAILASVWTPNNIPTVDELGQEFLDHVKDGMTIEIRANGEVLVTD
;
A
#
# COMPACT_ATOMS: atom_id res chain seq x y z
N MET A 1 -24.89 -5.77 -1.18
CA MET A 1 -23.46 -5.35 -1.09
C MET A 1 -23.38 -3.85 -1.13
N ALA A 2 -22.73 -3.28 -0.16
CA ALA A 2 -22.53 -1.83 -0.14
C ALA A 2 -21.25 -1.51 -0.92
N GLU A 3 -21.37 -0.62 -1.91
CA GLU A 3 -20.24 -0.10 -2.65
C GLU A 3 -20.12 1.39 -2.34
N LYS A 4 -18.92 1.84 -2.02
CA LYS A 4 -18.66 3.25 -1.78
C LYS A 4 -17.45 3.69 -2.59
N THR A 5 -17.56 4.85 -3.21
CA THR A 5 -16.51 5.41 -4.06
C THR A 5 -15.83 6.57 -3.36
N PHE A 6 -14.50 6.56 -3.41
CA PHE A 6 -13.67 7.64 -2.89
C PHE A 6 -12.80 8.19 -4.02
N ARG A 7 -12.41 9.44 -3.90
CA ARG A 7 -11.48 10.06 -4.84
C ARG A 7 -10.33 10.68 -4.10
N GLY A 8 -9.15 10.52 -4.66
CA GLY A 8 -7.92 11.13 -4.16
C GLY A 8 -7.06 11.60 -5.32
N ARG A 9 -5.81 11.92 -4.99
CA ARG A 9 -4.84 12.34 -5.98
C ARG A 9 -4.06 11.12 -6.47
N VAL A 10 -3.97 10.94 -7.79
CA VAL A 10 -3.18 9.84 -8.39
C VAL A 10 -1.71 10.20 -8.33
N VAL A 11 -0.93 9.40 -7.60
CA VAL A 11 0.53 9.53 -7.52
C VAL A 11 1.18 8.60 -8.53
N VAL A 12 0.72 7.34 -8.57
CA VAL A 12 1.09 6.37 -9.60
C VAL A 12 -0.20 5.77 -10.14
N GLY A 13 -0.40 5.90 -11.45
CA GLY A 13 -1.62 5.41 -12.09
C GLY A 13 -1.62 3.91 -12.30
N GLY A 14 -2.79 3.36 -12.55
CA GLY A 14 -2.98 1.96 -12.86
C GLY A 14 -4.31 1.45 -12.34
N ALA A 15 -4.88 0.49 -13.04
CA ALA A 15 -6.11 -0.17 -12.62
C ALA A 15 -5.76 -1.48 -11.93
N VAL A 16 -6.37 -1.72 -10.77
CA VAL A 16 -6.11 -2.94 -10.01
C VAL A 16 -7.31 -3.27 -9.12
N SER A 17 -7.50 -4.55 -8.87
CA SER A 17 -8.46 -5.03 -7.89
C SER A 17 -7.70 -5.88 -6.87
N ALA A 18 -7.86 -5.58 -5.59
CA ALA A 18 -7.14 -6.24 -4.52
C ALA A 18 -7.94 -6.23 -3.22
N LYS A 19 -7.54 -7.08 -2.28
CA LYS A 19 -8.15 -7.10 -0.96
C LYS A 19 -7.46 -6.10 -0.04
N ALA A 20 -8.24 -5.41 0.76
CA ALA A 20 -7.74 -4.39 1.67
C ALA A 20 -7.00 -4.99 2.87
N LEU A 21 -5.91 -4.33 3.25
CA LEU A 21 -5.29 -4.44 4.56
C LEU A 21 -5.22 -3.04 5.13
N VAL A 22 -5.75 -2.84 6.33
CA VAL A 22 -5.88 -1.49 6.91
C VAL A 22 -4.91 -1.31 8.06
N SER A 23 -4.09 -0.27 7.98
CA SER A 23 -3.22 0.19 9.06
C SER A 23 -3.79 1.50 9.58
N HIS A 24 -4.22 1.53 10.84
CA HIS A 24 -4.75 2.75 11.45
C HIS A 24 -3.64 3.67 11.94
N GLY A 25 -2.46 3.11 12.22
CA GLY A 25 -1.27 3.87 12.55
C GLY A 25 -0.33 4.01 11.36
N GLY A 26 0.76 4.75 11.53
CA GLY A 26 1.76 4.92 10.48
C GLY A 26 2.35 3.58 10.03
N PHE A 27 2.57 3.43 8.75
CA PHE A 27 3.14 2.22 8.17
C PHE A 27 4.66 2.39 8.05
N ASN A 28 5.41 1.61 8.83
CA ASN A 28 6.86 1.61 8.77
C ASN A 28 7.30 0.63 7.68
N THR A 29 7.63 1.16 6.51
CA THR A 29 7.95 0.35 5.33
C THR A 29 9.15 -0.56 5.58
N LEU A 30 10.23 -0.02 6.17
CA LEU A 30 11.42 -0.82 6.45
C LEU A 30 11.10 -1.96 7.42
N ALA A 31 10.50 -1.64 8.57
CA ALA A 31 10.20 -2.66 9.58
C ALA A 31 9.22 -3.71 9.05
N SER A 32 8.27 -3.31 8.24
CA SER A 32 7.24 -4.20 7.69
C SER A 32 7.80 -5.19 6.68
N TYR A 33 8.77 -4.76 5.86
CA TYR A 33 9.36 -5.58 4.80
C TYR A 33 10.72 -6.16 5.16
N GLN A 34 11.31 -5.81 6.29
CA GLN A 34 12.70 -6.20 6.61
C GLN A 34 12.91 -7.71 6.56
N GLN A 35 12.12 -8.49 7.29
CA GLN A 35 12.26 -9.94 7.28
C GLN A 35 11.88 -10.56 5.93
N PRO A 36 10.74 -10.20 5.31
CA PRO A 36 10.39 -10.75 4.01
C PRO A 36 11.44 -10.54 2.94
N LEU A 37 12.08 -9.37 2.89
CA LEU A 37 13.11 -9.08 1.89
C LEU A 37 14.38 -9.87 2.16
N ILE A 38 14.78 -9.98 3.43
CA ILE A 38 15.97 -10.76 3.81
C ILE A 38 15.77 -12.24 3.47
N LEU A 39 14.60 -12.77 3.76
CA LEU A 39 14.27 -14.18 3.55
C LEU A 39 13.76 -14.47 2.14
N LYS A 40 13.58 -13.44 1.31
CA LYS A 40 13.00 -13.52 -0.04
C LYS A 40 11.65 -14.23 -0.02
N ASN A 41 10.83 -13.93 0.98
CA ASN A 41 9.49 -14.50 1.10
C ASN A 41 8.52 -13.68 0.24
N VAL A 42 8.07 -14.27 -0.86
CA VAL A 42 7.24 -13.58 -1.85
C VAL A 42 5.86 -13.18 -1.33
N LYS A 43 5.36 -13.81 -0.28
CA LYS A 43 4.09 -13.42 0.34
C LYS A 43 4.24 -12.19 1.24
N ALA A 44 5.46 -11.90 1.64
CA ALA A 44 5.82 -10.74 2.44
C ALA A 44 4.93 -10.57 3.70
N PRO A 45 4.96 -11.54 4.65
CA PRO A 45 4.24 -11.33 5.90
C PRO A 45 4.87 -10.15 6.64
N CYS A 46 4.04 -9.20 7.07
CA CYS A 46 4.50 -7.99 7.72
C CYS A 46 5.32 -8.31 8.97
N SER A 47 6.56 -7.81 9.03
CA SER A 47 7.49 -8.09 10.14
C SER A 47 7.53 -6.98 11.19
N ASP A 48 6.69 -5.96 11.09
CA ASP A 48 6.66 -4.86 12.06
C ASP A 48 5.81 -5.24 13.28
N GLN A 49 6.48 -5.63 14.35
CA GLN A 49 5.82 -6.00 15.61
C GLN A 49 5.09 -4.81 16.27
N ASN A 50 5.44 -3.59 15.90
CA ASN A 50 4.81 -2.39 16.44
C ASN A 50 3.55 -1.99 15.69
N ASN A 51 3.18 -2.74 14.65
CA ASN A 51 1.95 -2.51 13.90
C ASN A 51 0.97 -3.67 14.16
N PRO A 52 0.09 -3.55 15.15
CA PRO A 52 -0.81 -4.64 15.50
C PRO A 52 -1.84 -4.95 14.42
N ASP A 53 -2.14 -3.97 13.57
CA ASP A 53 -3.11 -4.16 12.48
C ASP A 53 -2.60 -5.09 11.41
N LEU A 54 -1.29 -5.03 11.09
CA LEU A 54 -0.73 -5.73 9.94
C LEU A 54 0.23 -6.86 10.29
N TYR A 55 0.74 -6.92 11.52
CA TYR A 55 1.78 -7.89 11.88
C TYR A 55 1.42 -9.31 11.44
N LYS A 56 2.34 -9.95 10.73
CA LYS A 56 2.22 -11.31 10.15
C LYS A 56 1.22 -11.44 8.99
N LYS A 57 0.51 -10.39 8.61
CA LYS A 57 -0.39 -10.45 7.46
C LYS A 57 0.40 -10.32 6.16
N PRO A 58 0.02 -11.06 5.10
CA PRO A 58 0.76 -11.01 3.83
C PRO A 58 0.52 -9.67 3.14
N LEU A 59 1.60 -8.97 2.84
CA LEU A 59 1.55 -7.67 2.17
C LEU A 59 1.51 -7.79 0.65
N GLN A 60 2.01 -8.90 0.11
CA GLN A 60 2.09 -9.11 -1.33
C GLN A 60 0.69 -9.08 -1.95
N GLY A 61 0.53 -8.23 -2.95
CA GLY A 61 -0.72 -8.09 -3.69
C GLY A 61 -1.86 -7.41 -2.94
N ALA A 62 -1.65 -7.02 -1.69
CA ALA A 62 -2.70 -6.37 -0.90
C ALA A 62 -2.84 -4.88 -1.24
N ALA A 63 -4.06 -4.37 -1.16
CA ALA A 63 -4.30 -2.93 -1.19
C ALA A 63 -4.11 -2.41 0.24
N ILE A 64 -2.95 -1.82 0.50
CA ILE A 64 -2.63 -1.31 1.84
C ILE A 64 -3.25 0.07 2.00
N CYS A 65 -4.14 0.20 2.97
CA CYS A 65 -4.82 1.44 3.32
C CYS A 65 -4.18 1.97 4.60
N LEU A 66 -3.65 3.19 4.56
CA LEU A 66 -2.80 3.72 5.62
C LEU A 66 -2.92 5.24 5.70
N PRO A 67 -2.63 5.83 6.89
CA PRO A 67 -2.61 7.29 6.98
C PRO A 67 -1.34 7.90 6.40
N GLN A 68 -0.19 7.29 6.69
CA GLN A 68 1.12 7.79 6.27
C GLN A 68 2.17 6.71 6.46
N THR A 69 3.34 6.89 5.84
CA THR A 69 4.51 6.06 6.14
C THR A 69 5.33 6.71 7.24
N ILE A 70 6.01 5.90 8.02
CA ILE A 70 6.91 6.35 9.09
C ILE A 70 8.20 5.53 9.03
N GLY A 71 9.20 5.93 9.81
CA GLY A 71 10.43 5.18 9.99
C GLY A 71 11.57 5.69 9.13
N SER A 72 12.41 4.77 8.65
CA SER A 72 13.65 5.06 7.98
C SER A 72 13.49 5.82 6.66
N THR A 73 14.43 6.70 6.35
CA THR A 73 14.52 7.38 5.06
C THR A 73 14.78 6.41 3.90
N THR A 74 15.15 5.15 4.19
CA THR A 74 15.32 4.12 3.16
C THR A 74 14.01 3.45 2.75
N GLY A 75 12.87 3.85 3.33
CA GLY A 75 11.57 3.24 3.04
C GLY A 75 11.20 3.21 1.56
N GLY A 76 11.55 4.26 0.81
CA GLY A 76 11.31 4.28 -0.64
C GLY A 76 12.08 3.20 -1.38
N MET A 77 13.35 2.99 -1.02
CA MET A 77 14.17 1.93 -1.62
C MET A 77 13.65 0.55 -1.23
N VAL A 78 13.15 0.39 -0.01
CA VAL A 78 12.53 -0.85 0.44
C VAL A 78 11.30 -1.17 -0.41
N LEU A 79 10.47 -0.17 -0.65
CA LEU A 79 9.27 -0.31 -1.48
C LEU A 79 9.64 -0.70 -2.91
N TYR A 80 10.63 -0.02 -3.48
CA TYR A 80 11.15 -0.37 -4.81
C TYR A 80 11.68 -1.81 -4.85
N ASN A 81 12.48 -2.21 -3.86
CA ASN A 81 13.02 -3.57 -3.79
C ASN A 81 11.92 -4.63 -3.67
N SER A 82 10.82 -4.32 -2.98
CA SER A 82 9.70 -5.25 -2.91
C SER A 82 9.12 -5.52 -4.30
N ALA A 83 9.08 -4.50 -5.15
CA ALA A 83 8.62 -4.65 -6.53
C ALA A 83 9.61 -5.45 -7.38
N VAL A 84 10.91 -5.28 -7.16
CA VAL A 84 11.95 -6.05 -7.87
C VAL A 84 11.80 -7.53 -7.57
N ILE A 85 11.54 -7.89 -6.32
CA ILE A 85 11.41 -9.29 -5.88
C ILE A 85 10.03 -9.86 -6.23
N GLY A 86 9.04 -9.00 -6.43
CA GLY A 86 7.67 -9.42 -6.73
C GLY A 86 6.80 -9.64 -5.50
N CYS A 87 7.23 -9.12 -4.34
CA CYS A 87 6.45 -9.19 -3.10
C CYS A 87 5.80 -7.84 -2.72
N ASN A 88 5.71 -6.94 -3.69
CA ASN A 88 5.15 -5.61 -3.50
C ASN A 88 3.66 -5.65 -3.16
N PRO A 89 3.15 -4.61 -2.49
CA PRO A 89 1.70 -4.47 -2.34
C PRO A 89 1.05 -4.29 -3.71
N GLY A 90 -0.24 -4.65 -3.79
CA GLY A 90 -1.00 -4.44 -5.01
C GLY A 90 -1.34 -2.98 -5.24
N ALA A 91 -1.47 -2.21 -4.16
CA ALA A 91 -1.74 -0.78 -4.21
C ALA A 91 -1.40 -0.13 -2.88
N LEU A 92 -1.20 1.19 -2.89
CA LEU A 92 -1.05 1.99 -1.68
C LEU A 92 -2.12 3.09 -1.70
N LEU A 93 -2.91 3.15 -0.64
CA LEU A 93 -4.04 4.08 -0.54
C LEU A 93 -3.91 4.88 0.76
N PHE A 94 -3.52 6.15 0.61
CA PHE A 94 -3.24 7.04 1.73
C PHE A 94 -4.42 7.93 2.06
N SER A 95 -4.81 8.01 3.33
CA SER A 95 -5.79 8.99 3.77
C SER A 95 -5.20 10.40 3.76
N ASN A 96 -3.93 10.55 4.10
CA ASN A 96 -3.20 11.82 4.10
C ASN A 96 -2.39 11.98 2.81
N THR A 97 -1.58 13.04 2.75
CA THR A 97 -0.64 13.26 1.65
C THR A 97 0.55 12.31 1.80
N ILE A 98 0.92 11.65 0.72
CA ILE A 98 2.08 10.75 0.71
C ILE A 98 3.37 11.55 0.88
N ASP A 99 4.34 10.98 1.61
CA ASP A 99 5.67 11.57 1.71
C ASP A 99 6.48 11.35 0.43
N SER A 100 7.49 12.17 0.22
CA SER A 100 8.31 12.13 -0.99
C SER A 100 9.10 10.83 -1.14
N LEU A 101 9.49 10.20 -0.05
CA LEU A 101 10.27 8.95 -0.09
C LEU A 101 9.42 7.77 -0.57
N ALA A 102 8.23 7.63 -0.02
CA ALA A 102 7.31 6.58 -0.47
C ALA A 102 6.87 6.83 -1.91
N ALA A 103 6.59 8.08 -2.27
CA ALA A 103 6.24 8.43 -3.65
C ALA A 103 7.36 8.06 -4.62
N ALA A 104 8.61 8.39 -4.27
CA ALA A 104 9.76 8.03 -5.10
C ALA A 104 9.87 6.51 -5.29
N GLY A 105 9.69 5.74 -4.22
CA GLY A 105 9.75 4.28 -4.30
C GLY A 105 8.67 3.70 -5.20
N ALA A 106 7.45 4.19 -5.10
CA ALA A 106 6.35 3.73 -5.95
C ALA A 106 6.57 4.12 -7.41
N ILE A 107 7.08 5.31 -7.67
CA ILE A 107 7.40 5.77 -9.03
C ILE A 107 8.51 4.92 -9.64
N LEU A 108 9.59 4.65 -8.88
CA LEU A 108 10.69 3.81 -9.36
C LEU A 108 10.19 2.40 -9.69
N ALA A 109 9.31 1.86 -8.88
CA ALA A 109 8.71 0.55 -9.14
C ALA A 109 7.99 0.54 -10.49
N SER A 110 7.23 1.59 -10.78
CA SER A 110 6.48 1.68 -12.03
C SER A 110 7.36 1.87 -13.26
N VAL A 111 8.52 2.54 -13.11
CA VAL A 111 9.41 2.86 -14.22
C VAL A 111 10.40 1.72 -14.50
N TRP A 112 10.94 1.10 -13.45
CA TRP A 112 12.07 0.18 -13.56
C TRP A 112 11.73 -1.29 -13.30
N THR A 113 10.46 -1.60 -12.96
CA THR A 113 10.05 -3.00 -12.75
C THR A 113 8.75 -3.28 -13.52
N PRO A 114 8.44 -4.57 -13.78
CA PRO A 114 7.13 -4.94 -14.34
C PRO A 114 6.01 -4.90 -13.31
N ASN A 115 6.31 -4.66 -12.04
CA ASN A 115 5.36 -4.74 -10.93
C ASN A 115 4.95 -3.34 -10.48
N ASN A 116 3.93 -2.79 -11.13
CA ASN A 116 3.40 -1.48 -10.79
C ASN A 116 2.72 -1.50 -9.42
N ILE A 117 2.84 -0.38 -8.70
CA ILE A 117 2.12 -0.19 -7.43
C ILE A 117 1.24 1.05 -7.59
N PRO A 118 0.00 0.89 -8.06
CA PRO A 118 -0.92 2.03 -8.13
C PRO A 118 -1.04 2.69 -6.77
N THR A 119 -0.89 4.01 -6.73
CA THR A 119 -0.81 4.78 -5.49
C THR A 119 -1.70 6.00 -5.59
N VAL A 120 -2.60 6.15 -4.63
CA VAL A 120 -3.52 7.28 -4.52
C VAL A 120 -3.38 7.83 -3.12
N ASP A 121 -3.28 9.15 -2.98
CA ASP A 121 -3.23 9.79 -1.67
C ASP A 121 -4.37 10.81 -1.51
N GLU A 122 -4.42 11.45 -0.36
CA GLU A 122 -5.43 12.46 -0.03
C GLU A 122 -6.86 11.93 -0.14
N LEU A 123 -7.04 10.64 0.18
CA LEU A 123 -8.37 10.01 0.16
C LEU A 123 -9.25 10.45 1.34
N GLY A 124 -8.63 10.94 2.41
CA GLY A 124 -9.33 11.47 3.58
C GLY A 124 -9.56 10.45 4.69
N GLN A 125 -9.81 10.95 5.88
CA GLN A 125 -10.03 10.10 7.06
C GLN A 125 -11.30 9.26 6.92
N GLU A 126 -12.30 9.76 6.23
CA GLU A 126 -13.54 9.01 5.99
C GLU A 126 -13.26 7.70 5.25
N PHE A 127 -12.33 7.72 4.28
CA PHE A 127 -11.91 6.51 3.59
C PHE A 127 -11.30 5.50 4.55
N LEU A 128 -10.35 5.96 5.36
CA LEU A 128 -9.64 5.07 6.29
C LEU A 128 -10.58 4.49 7.36
N ASP A 129 -11.56 5.28 7.79
CA ASP A 129 -12.55 4.84 8.77
C ASP A 129 -13.54 3.82 8.18
N HIS A 130 -13.82 3.94 6.89
CA HIS A 130 -14.79 3.07 6.21
C HIS A 130 -14.22 1.72 5.84
N VAL A 131 -12.99 1.69 5.33
CA VAL A 131 -12.39 0.46 4.80
C VAL A 131 -11.98 -0.50 5.92
N LYS A 132 -12.19 -1.81 5.68
CA LYS A 132 -11.82 -2.86 6.64
C LYS A 132 -11.09 -3.98 5.91
N ASP A 133 -10.29 -4.71 6.66
CA ASP A 133 -9.54 -5.86 6.13
C ASP A 133 -10.48 -6.81 5.39
N GLY A 134 -10.04 -7.25 4.22
CA GLY A 134 -10.77 -8.22 3.42
C GLY A 134 -11.78 -7.62 2.46
N MET A 135 -12.11 -6.34 2.59
CA MET A 135 -12.97 -5.68 1.59
C MET A 135 -12.27 -5.66 0.24
N THR A 136 -13.05 -5.73 -0.82
CA THR A 136 -12.50 -5.64 -2.18
C THR A 136 -12.33 -4.16 -2.55
N ILE A 137 -11.14 -3.83 -3.03
CA ILE A 137 -10.83 -2.49 -3.50
C ILE A 137 -10.53 -2.56 -4.99
N GLU A 138 -11.24 -1.75 -5.77
CA GLU A 138 -10.99 -1.58 -7.18
C GLU A 138 -10.50 -0.16 -7.41
N ILE A 139 -9.32 -0.02 -8.01
CA ILE A 139 -8.76 1.28 -8.37
C ILE A 139 -8.88 1.43 -9.87
N ARG A 140 -9.48 2.55 -10.29
CA ARG A 140 -9.61 2.90 -11.69
C ARG A 140 -8.49 3.85 -12.12
N ALA A 141 -8.19 3.85 -13.41
CA ALA A 141 -7.11 4.66 -13.96
C ALA A 141 -7.28 6.16 -13.68
N ASN A 142 -8.50 6.63 -13.48
CA ASN A 142 -8.80 8.04 -13.21
C ASN A 142 -8.67 8.44 -11.74
N GLY A 143 -8.25 7.52 -10.87
CA GLY A 143 -8.08 7.79 -9.44
C GLY A 143 -9.29 7.49 -8.57
N GLU A 144 -10.37 6.97 -9.15
CA GLU A 144 -11.49 6.50 -8.35
C GLU A 144 -11.14 5.20 -7.63
N VAL A 145 -11.53 5.14 -6.36
CA VAL A 145 -11.32 3.97 -5.51
C VAL A 145 -12.68 3.47 -5.05
N LEU A 146 -13.05 2.27 -5.49
CA LEU A 146 -14.31 1.64 -5.11
C LEU A 146 -14.04 0.60 -4.03
N VAL A 147 -14.79 0.71 -2.94
CA VAL A 147 -14.68 -0.20 -1.79
C VAL A 147 -15.98 -0.99 -1.70
N THR A 148 -15.86 -2.31 -1.75
CA THR A 148 -17.00 -3.22 -1.72
C THR A 148 -16.81 -4.27 -0.65
N ASP A 149 -17.87 -4.60 0.08
CA ASP A 149 -17.85 -5.65 1.10
C ASP A 149 -17.57 -7.05 0.51
#